data_085bd5d80b9b9887af0df57f2d57f48e
#
_entry.id   085bd5d80b9b9887af0df57f2d57f48e
#
_cell.length_a   1.000
_cell.length_b   1.000
_cell.length_c   1.000
_cell.angle_alpha   90.00
_cell.angle_beta   90.00
_cell.angle_gamma   90.00
#
_symmetry.space_group_name_H-M   'P 1'
#
loop_
_entity.id
_entity.type
_entity.pdbx_description
1 polymer ?
#
loop_
_entity_poly.entity_id
_entity_poly.type
_entity_poly.pdbx_seq_one_letter_code
_entity_poly.pdbx_strand_id
1 'polypeptide(L)'
;MTRLGGALVLGLVVTASALAFGSRPLGVAGLGLLFAAGAARAWRGAVREQVVVVQVAEPSPSVEGARVRLGVEVRRGSRVPISGAAVRGSLGRLGEYECRLHGHGRTLTGTVDLGRLPRGRFRVSDARLELGDVLGLETVSLPAEGAAAVLVHPKLVELETLFSEAGRRGADGRRLLLRRTAGFDFHSVREYEQGESLRRVHWPTTARRGQLMVKELDDAPRDAVVVVLDCDPSGAVGAPPDSSFDTAVRAAASILRVYAARGRRATLVATGSGGVVDVCSPTDFGDALDALAAVEADAAFPLARALGHEQAPAARAGELVLVTSTLDPTSLGAALDAAARRLVSVVWVDAPSFAGRPTRAVPGLLRLSAAGVPVAVVRSGDDLASALDASRPEVAAHG
;
A
#
# COMPACT_ATOMS: atom_id res chain seq x y z
N MET A 1 25.32 35.79 8.48
CA MET A 1 24.57 36.88 9.13
C MET A 1 23.13 36.83 8.64
N THR A 2 22.14 36.89 9.53
CA THR A 2 20.72 36.97 9.13
C THR A 2 20.46 38.33 8.48
N ARG A 3 19.50 38.42 7.54
CA ARG A 3 19.13 39.68 6.87
C ARG A 3 18.76 40.76 7.88
N LEU A 4 18.08 40.39 8.96
CA LEU A 4 17.77 41.30 10.08
C LEU A 4 19.03 41.81 10.76
N GLY A 5 20.00 40.93 11.03
CA GLY A 5 21.29 41.36 11.65
C GLY A 5 22.05 42.31 10.75
N GLY A 6 22.06 42.08 9.44
CA GLY A 6 22.65 42.99 8.46
C GLY A 6 21.97 44.39 8.45
N ALA A 7 20.63 44.42 8.47
CA ALA A 7 19.86 45.65 8.49
C ALA A 7 20.12 46.47 9.79
N LEU A 8 20.21 45.79 10.95
CA LEU A 8 20.54 46.43 12.21
C LEU A 8 21.95 47.05 12.21
N VAL A 9 22.95 46.27 11.77
CA VAL A 9 24.34 46.78 11.71
C VAL A 9 24.44 47.94 10.75
N LEU A 10 23.84 47.81 9.54
CA LEU A 10 23.85 48.88 8.55
C LEU A 10 23.13 50.14 9.07
N GLY A 11 21.97 49.96 9.72
CA GLY A 11 21.22 51.07 10.32
C GLY A 11 22.01 51.82 11.39
N LEU A 12 22.73 51.08 12.25
CA LEU A 12 23.61 51.68 13.27
C LEU A 12 24.78 52.43 12.64
N VAL A 13 25.46 51.84 11.65
CA VAL A 13 26.59 52.46 10.96
C VAL A 13 26.16 53.76 10.25
N VAL A 14 25.04 53.71 9.50
CA VAL A 14 24.50 54.86 8.79
C VAL A 14 24.07 55.98 9.76
N THR A 15 23.45 55.60 10.89
CA THR A 15 23.05 56.58 11.91
C THR A 15 24.29 57.24 12.58
N ALA A 16 25.31 56.47 12.92
CA ALA A 16 26.54 56.93 13.46
C ALA A 16 27.29 57.92 12.50
N SER A 17 27.32 57.49 11.20
CA SER A 17 27.88 58.34 10.14
C SER A 17 27.11 59.67 9.98
N ALA A 18 25.78 59.62 10.08
CA ALA A 18 24.92 60.80 10.01
C ALA A 18 25.23 61.81 11.14
N LEU A 19 25.46 61.29 12.34
CA LEU A 19 25.84 62.12 13.50
C LEU A 19 27.26 62.74 13.33
N ALA A 20 28.19 61.90 12.79
CA ALA A 20 29.58 62.40 12.59
C ALA A 20 29.67 63.47 11.51
N PHE A 21 28.89 63.35 10.43
CA PHE A 21 28.92 64.32 9.30
C PHE A 21 27.82 65.39 9.36
N GLY A 22 26.96 65.34 10.34
CA GLY A 22 25.85 66.32 10.47
C GLY A 22 24.79 66.20 9.36
N SER A 23 24.68 65.03 8.71
CA SER A 23 23.84 64.82 7.54
C SER A 23 22.43 64.34 7.91
N ARG A 24 21.45 65.23 7.78
CA ARG A 24 20.03 64.93 8.05
C ARG A 24 19.48 63.76 7.15
N PRO A 25 19.78 63.76 5.84
CA PRO A 25 19.28 62.63 5.00
C PRO A 25 19.81 61.27 5.42
N LEU A 26 21.08 61.17 5.80
CA LEU A 26 21.66 59.90 6.31
C LEU A 26 21.03 59.51 7.65
N GLY A 27 20.70 60.47 8.49
CA GLY A 27 19.99 60.20 9.75
C GLY A 27 18.62 59.58 9.54
N VAL A 28 17.86 60.15 8.61
CA VAL A 28 16.53 59.57 8.25
C VAL A 28 16.66 58.15 7.70
N ALA A 29 17.64 57.88 6.81
CA ALA A 29 17.87 56.57 6.25
C ALA A 29 18.28 55.53 7.32
N GLY A 30 19.21 55.92 8.23
CA GLY A 30 19.66 55.04 9.30
C GLY A 30 18.55 54.71 10.30
N LEU A 31 17.78 55.71 10.74
CA LEU A 31 16.62 55.51 11.60
C LEU A 31 15.52 54.67 10.93
N GLY A 32 15.31 54.88 9.63
CA GLY A 32 14.38 54.07 8.83
C GLY A 32 14.75 52.58 8.83
N LEU A 33 16.05 52.26 8.65
CA LEU A 33 16.53 50.88 8.73
C LEU A 33 16.38 50.25 10.13
N LEU A 34 16.67 51.02 11.18
CA LEU A 34 16.47 50.56 12.55
C LEU A 34 15.00 50.35 12.89
N PHE A 35 14.12 51.23 12.42
CA PHE A 35 12.68 51.08 12.56
C PHE A 35 12.17 49.85 11.82
N ALA A 36 12.62 49.63 10.58
CA ALA A 36 12.27 48.45 9.79
C ALA A 36 12.71 47.15 10.48
N ALA A 37 13.92 47.13 11.04
CA ALA A 37 14.41 45.96 11.78
C ALA A 37 13.62 45.76 13.10
N GLY A 38 13.27 46.80 13.81
CA GLY A 38 12.40 46.76 14.99
C GLY A 38 11.00 46.25 14.67
N ALA A 39 10.41 46.74 13.57
CA ALA A 39 9.11 46.30 13.09
C ALA A 39 9.10 44.79 12.68
N ALA A 40 10.14 44.34 11.98
CA ALA A 40 10.30 42.92 11.63
C ALA A 40 10.43 42.04 12.89
N ARG A 41 11.13 42.52 13.91
CA ARG A 41 11.26 41.81 15.20
C ARG A 41 9.94 41.71 15.96
N ALA A 42 9.15 42.77 15.96
CA ALA A 42 7.81 42.81 16.56
C ALA A 42 6.84 41.89 15.80
N TRP A 43 6.92 41.93 14.46
CA TRP A 43 6.15 41.06 13.58
C TRP A 43 6.38 39.56 13.90
N ARG A 44 7.61 39.14 14.13
CA ARG A 44 7.95 37.78 14.53
C ARG A 44 7.23 37.34 15.80
N GLY A 45 7.07 38.21 16.77
CA GLY A 45 6.29 37.93 17.98
C GLY A 45 4.81 37.73 17.70
N ALA A 46 4.23 38.59 16.86
CA ALA A 46 2.82 38.61 16.54
C ALA A 46 2.38 37.41 15.64
N VAL A 47 3.29 36.82 14.85
CA VAL A 47 2.97 35.75 13.92
C VAL A 47 3.03 34.37 14.59
N ARG A 48 3.67 34.22 15.73
CA ARG A 48 3.80 32.95 16.45
C ARG A 48 2.50 32.38 17.04
N GLU A 49 1.42 33.16 17.03
CA GLU A 49 0.13 32.74 17.59
C GLU A 49 -0.62 31.79 16.63
N GLN A 50 -1.03 30.67 17.18
CA GLN A 50 -1.91 29.60 16.66
C GLN A 50 -2.07 29.53 15.14
N VAL A 51 -1.36 28.58 14.54
CA VAL A 51 -1.49 28.23 13.12
C VAL A 51 -2.01 26.81 13.02
N VAL A 52 -3.12 26.62 12.31
CA VAL A 52 -3.65 25.30 11.96
C VAL A 52 -3.34 25.06 10.49
N VAL A 53 -2.68 23.95 10.21
CA VAL A 53 -2.37 23.52 8.84
C VAL A 53 -3.20 22.27 8.53
N VAL A 54 -3.97 22.33 7.45
CA VAL A 54 -4.71 21.19 6.93
C VAL A 54 -4.11 20.81 5.59
N GLN A 55 -3.75 19.56 5.44
CA GLN A 55 -3.21 19.01 4.20
C GLN A 55 -4.13 17.92 3.71
N VAL A 56 -4.51 17.96 2.44
CA VAL A 56 -5.40 16.98 1.81
C VAL A 56 -4.82 16.59 0.47
N ALA A 57 -4.69 15.29 0.25
CA ALA A 57 -4.31 14.75 -1.05
C ALA A 57 -5.56 14.55 -1.93
N GLU A 58 -5.47 14.91 -3.20
CA GLU A 58 -6.55 14.72 -4.18
C GLU A 58 -6.02 14.10 -5.47
N PRO A 59 -6.65 13.00 -5.96
CA PRO A 59 -7.70 12.21 -5.31
C PRO A 59 -7.17 11.37 -4.14
N SER A 60 -8.03 11.07 -3.15
CA SER A 60 -7.68 10.18 -2.04
C SER A 60 -8.82 9.19 -1.78
N PRO A 61 -8.58 7.86 -1.88
CA PRO A 61 -7.34 7.25 -2.36
C PRO A 61 -7.08 7.52 -3.86
N SER A 62 -5.82 7.50 -4.26
CA SER A 62 -5.38 7.60 -5.65
C SER A 62 -5.06 6.22 -6.22
N VAL A 63 -4.92 6.13 -7.53
CA VAL A 63 -4.47 4.91 -8.22
C VAL A 63 -3.07 5.14 -8.77
N GLU A 64 -2.26 4.10 -8.75
CA GLU A 64 -0.90 4.09 -9.29
C GLU A 64 -0.84 4.66 -10.72
N GLY A 65 0.08 5.58 -10.95
CA GLY A 65 0.23 6.27 -12.23
C GLY A 65 -0.73 7.44 -12.45
N ALA A 66 -1.73 7.65 -11.59
CA ALA A 66 -2.53 8.87 -11.61
C ALA A 66 -1.73 10.06 -11.06
N ARG A 67 -2.08 11.26 -11.53
CA ARG A 67 -1.50 12.50 -10.97
C ARG A 67 -2.15 12.80 -9.63
N VAL A 68 -1.33 13.02 -8.63
CA VAL A 68 -1.76 13.36 -7.28
C VAL A 68 -1.37 14.80 -6.98
N ARG A 69 -2.29 15.56 -6.41
CA ARG A 69 -2.05 16.91 -5.92
C ARG A 69 -2.23 16.94 -4.42
N LEU A 70 -1.32 17.61 -3.74
CA LEU A 70 -1.44 17.87 -2.32
C LEU A 70 -1.96 19.30 -2.13
N GLY A 71 -3.20 19.43 -1.68
CA GLY A 71 -3.79 20.71 -1.25
C GLY A 71 -3.35 21.03 0.18
N VAL A 72 -2.95 22.24 0.40
CA VAL A 72 -2.55 22.76 1.72
C VAL A 72 -3.39 23.97 2.05
N GLU A 73 -4.11 23.92 3.16
CA GLU A 73 -4.83 25.05 3.73
C GLU A 73 -4.23 25.40 5.07
N VAL A 74 -3.88 26.66 5.24
CA VAL A 74 -3.33 27.21 6.48
C VAL A 74 -4.27 28.24 7.04
N ARG A 75 -4.74 28.02 8.27
CA ARG A 75 -5.56 28.98 9.02
C ARG A 75 -4.71 29.64 10.10
N ARG A 76 -4.61 30.95 10.05
CA ARG A 76 -3.81 31.80 10.95
C ARG A 76 -4.70 32.47 11.99
N GLY A 77 -4.23 32.54 13.24
CA GLY A 77 -4.90 33.28 14.30
C GLY A 77 -4.84 34.81 14.07
N SER A 78 -3.77 35.30 13.47
CA SER A 78 -3.53 36.74 13.25
C SER A 78 -3.77 37.18 11.80
N ARG A 79 -4.10 38.47 11.60
CA ARG A 79 -4.20 39.13 10.28
C ARG A 79 -2.93 39.90 9.92
N VAL A 80 -1.85 39.71 10.65
CA VAL A 80 -0.59 40.41 10.40
C VAL A 80 -0.16 40.13 8.94
N PRO A 81 0.20 41.18 8.18
CA PRO A 81 0.59 41.03 6.79
C PRO A 81 1.88 40.23 6.65
N ILE A 82 1.95 39.43 5.57
CA ILE A 82 3.09 38.60 5.21
C ILE A 82 3.47 38.87 3.76
N SER A 83 4.75 38.73 3.41
CA SER A 83 5.23 38.86 2.03
C SER A 83 5.13 37.55 1.27
N GLY A 84 5.20 36.43 1.96
CA GLY A 84 5.12 35.09 1.37
C GLY A 84 4.93 34.02 2.42
N ALA A 85 4.37 32.92 2.01
CA ALA A 85 4.18 31.73 2.81
C ALA A 85 4.46 30.48 1.98
N ALA A 86 5.12 29.50 2.58
CA ALA A 86 5.34 28.19 1.98
C ALA A 86 5.27 27.12 3.06
N VAL A 87 4.75 25.94 2.69
CA VAL A 87 4.88 24.74 3.51
C VAL A 87 5.91 23.81 2.85
N ARG A 88 6.88 23.42 3.64
CA ARG A 88 7.88 22.40 3.26
C ARG A 88 7.70 21.17 4.12
N GLY A 89 7.84 20.00 3.53
CA GLY A 89 7.75 18.74 4.25
C GLY A 89 8.38 17.62 3.45
N SER A 90 8.39 16.44 4.03
CA SER A 90 8.89 15.22 3.41
C SER A 90 7.74 14.23 3.21
N LEU A 91 7.77 13.50 2.09
CA LEU A 91 6.84 12.41 1.74
C LEU A 91 7.55 11.06 1.78
N GLY A 92 8.34 10.82 2.80
CA GLY A 92 9.11 9.60 2.96
C GLY A 92 10.03 9.35 1.76
N ARG A 93 9.91 8.19 1.12
CA ARG A 93 10.78 7.82 -0.03
C ARG A 93 10.60 8.68 -1.29
N LEU A 94 9.57 9.51 -1.37
CA LEU A 94 9.34 10.41 -2.52
C LEU A 94 10.15 11.70 -2.42
N GLY A 95 10.76 11.97 -1.26
CA GLY A 95 11.58 13.16 -1.04
C GLY A 95 10.81 14.34 -0.47
N GLU A 96 11.41 15.52 -0.61
CA GLU A 96 10.86 16.76 -0.07
C GLU A 96 9.90 17.43 -1.06
N TYR A 97 8.93 18.15 -0.53
CA TYR A 97 8.03 19.00 -1.31
C TYR A 97 8.00 20.42 -0.74
N GLU A 98 7.76 21.40 -1.61
CA GLU A 98 7.50 22.78 -1.26
C GLU A 98 6.17 23.23 -1.87
N CYS A 99 5.25 23.63 -1.04
CA CYS A 99 3.97 24.20 -1.43
C CYS A 99 3.93 25.69 -1.13
N ARG A 100 3.93 26.52 -2.18
CA ARG A 100 3.74 27.98 -2.02
C ARG A 100 2.28 28.27 -1.76
N LEU A 101 2.03 29.08 -0.74
CA LEU A 101 0.70 29.45 -0.32
C LEU A 101 0.34 30.83 -0.84
N HIS A 102 -0.90 30.98 -1.26
CA HIS A 102 -1.50 32.23 -1.72
C HIS A 102 -2.76 32.53 -0.90
N GLY A 103 -3.10 33.77 -0.78
CA GLY A 103 -4.31 34.18 -0.05
C GLY A 103 -4.10 35.44 0.78
N HIS A 104 -5.20 35.93 1.34
CA HIS A 104 -5.20 37.16 2.13
C HIS A 104 -5.87 36.91 3.49
N GLY A 105 -5.41 37.61 4.50
CA GLY A 105 -6.00 37.57 5.82
C GLY A 105 -5.63 36.32 6.61
N ARG A 106 -6.64 35.55 7.05
CA ARG A 106 -6.45 34.39 7.95
C ARG A 106 -6.29 33.06 7.25
N THR A 107 -6.69 32.95 6.00
CA THR A 107 -6.63 31.69 5.26
C THR A 107 -5.67 31.83 4.09
N LEU A 108 -4.75 30.87 4.02
CA LEU A 108 -3.81 30.73 2.92
C LEU A 108 -4.00 29.35 2.32
N THR A 109 -4.00 29.25 1.01
CA THR A 109 -4.17 27.98 0.29
C THR A 109 -3.08 27.81 -0.75
N GLY A 110 -2.72 26.59 -1.01
CA GLY A 110 -1.78 26.24 -2.06
C GLY A 110 -1.96 24.80 -2.52
N THR A 111 -1.45 24.50 -3.68
CA THR A 111 -1.42 23.15 -4.20
C THR A 111 -0.05 22.84 -4.75
N VAL A 112 0.43 21.63 -4.52
CA VAL A 112 1.65 21.12 -5.12
C VAL A 112 1.31 19.87 -5.92
N ASP A 113 1.80 19.79 -7.14
CA ASP A 113 1.67 18.60 -7.99
C ASP A 113 2.78 17.61 -7.61
N LEU A 114 2.40 16.48 -7.04
CA LEU A 114 3.32 15.40 -6.68
C LEU A 114 3.66 14.50 -7.88
N GLY A 115 3.03 14.75 -9.03
CA GLY A 115 3.22 13.96 -10.23
C GLY A 115 2.50 12.61 -10.17
N ARG A 116 3.06 11.64 -10.90
CA ARG A 116 2.57 10.26 -10.92
C ARG A 116 3.28 9.45 -9.85
N LEU A 117 2.52 9.00 -8.87
CA LEU A 117 3.08 8.27 -7.76
C LEU A 117 3.02 6.75 -7.98
N PRO A 118 4.04 6.00 -7.52
CA PRO A 118 3.94 4.55 -7.37
C PRO A 118 2.92 4.20 -6.28
N ARG A 119 2.45 2.95 -6.25
CA ARG A 119 1.63 2.49 -5.14
C ARG A 119 2.35 2.69 -3.80
N GLY A 120 1.62 2.96 -2.76
CA GLY A 120 2.20 3.14 -1.44
C GLY A 120 1.34 3.94 -0.50
N ARG A 121 1.74 3.92 0.76
CA ARG A 121 1.23 4.80 1.81
C ARG A 121 2.32 5.80 2.17
N PHE A 122 2.18 7.03 1.68
CA PHE A 122 3.14 8.10 1.92
C PHE A 122 2.61 9.00 3.02
N ARG A 123 3.37 9.10 4.10
CA ARG A 123 3.04 10.02 5.19
C ARG A 123 3.80 11.32 5.00
N VAL A 124 3.10 12.43 5.16
CA VAL A 124 3.74 13.73 5.29
C VAL A 124 4.41 13.78 6.65
N SER A 125 5.69 14.03 6.67
CA SER A 125 6.49 14.22 7.89
C SER A 125 7.26 15.53 7.83
N ASP A 126 7.69 16.00 9.00
CA ASP A 126 8.55 17.19 9.16
C ASP A 126 8.01 18.45 8.46
N ALA A 127 6.69 18.53 8.34
CA ALA A 127 6.08 19.69 7.69
C ALA A 127 6.31 20.96 8.49
N ARG A 128 6.79 22.02 7.81
CA ARG A 128 7.07 23.33 8.38
C ARG A 128 6.43 24.41 7.53
N LEU A 129 5.74 25.32 8.20
CA LEU A 129 5.22 26.53 7.60
C LEU A 129 6.28 27.63 7.73
N GLU A 130 6.73 28.15 6.61
CA GLU A 130 7.61 29.31 6.56
C GLU A 130 6.80 30.55 6.19
N LEU A 131 6.89 31.57 7.00
CA LEU A 131 6.23 32.88 6.81
C LEU A 131 7.28 33.98 6.76
N GLY A 132 7.23 34.80 5.72
CA GLY A 132 8.11 35.98 5.57
C GLY A 132 7.42 37.27 6.00
N ASP A 133 8.16 38.20 6.64
CA ASP A 133 7.68 39.53 6.89
C ASP A 133 7.61 40.38 5.61
N VAL A 134 6.84 41.44 5.61
CA VAL A 134 6.60 42.30 4.43
C VAL A 134 7.88 42.90 3.86
N LEU A 135 8.88 43.12 4.70
CA LEU A 135 10.17 43.74 4.34
C LEU A 135 11.20 42.68 3.88
N GLY A 136 10.91 41.38 4.05
CA GLY A 136 11.82 40.29 3.74
C GLY A 136 13.06 40.21 4.63
N LEU A 137 13.00 40.83 5.81
CA LEU A 137 14.09 40.86 6.79
C LEU A 137 14.08 39.65 7.71
N GLU A 138 12.89 39.12 8.00
CA GLU A 138 12.69 38.00 8.93
C GLU A 138 11.83 36.90 8.31
N THR A 139 12.15 35.67 8.66
CA THR A 139 11.35 34.50 8.31
C THR A 139 11.10 33.69 9.58
N VAL A 140 9.86 33.28 9.79
CA VAL A 140 9.46 32.43 10.90
C VAL A 140 9.12 31.04 10.35
N SER A 141 9.73 30.01 10.93
CA SER A 141 9.41 28.62 10.65
C SER A 141 8.63 28.06 11.83
N LEU A 142 7.43 27.59 11.56
CA LEU A 142 6.52 26.97 12.52
C LEU A 142 6.28 25.50 12.15
N PRO A 143 6.15 24.58 13.12
CA PRO A 143 5.74 23.23 12.81
C PRO A 143 4.34 23.27 12.19
N ALA A 144 4.14 22.54 11.11
CA ALA A 144 2.85 22.37 10.47
C ALA A 144 2.25 21.05 11.00
N GLU A 145 1.45 21.17 12.05
CA GLU A 145 0.72 20.01 12.60
C GLU A 145 -0.40 19.61 11.65
N GLY A 146 -0.40 18.37 11.21
CA GLY A 146 -1.40 17.81 10.29
C GLY A 146 -0.76 16.75 9.42
N ALA A 147 -0.79 15.49 9.87
CA ALA A 147 -0.25 14.38 9.10
C ALA A 147 -1.26 13.97 8.01
N ALA A 148 -1.11 14.51 6.81
CA ALA A 148 -1.78 13.94 5.66
C ALA A 148 -1.09 12.62 5.26
N ALA A 149 -1.88 11.60 4.97
CA ALA A 149 -1.40 10.39 4.33
C ALA A 149 -1.89 10.39 2.88
N VAL A 150 -0.96 10.22 1.95
CA VAL A 150 -1.28 10.00 0.55
C VAL A 150 -1.31 8.48 0.33
N LEU A 151 -2.49 7.94 0.06
CA LEU A 151 -2.69 6.53 -0.21
C LEU A 151 -2.84 6.32 -1.71
N VAL A 152 -1.99 5.47 -2.28
CA VAL A 152 -1.98 5.15 -3.70
C VAL A 152 -2.17 3.66 -3.88
N HIS A 153 -3.35 3.28 -4.34
CA HIS A 153 -3.72 1.89 -4.63
C HIS A 153 -2.96 1.33 -5.83
N PRO A 154 -2.70 0.03 -5.87
CA PRO A 154 -2.14 -0.61 -7.05
C PRO A 154 -3.08 -0.48 -8.25
N LYS A 155 -2.50 -0.39 -9.45
CA LYS A 155 -3.28 -0.41 -10.69
C LYS A 155 -3.87 -1.80 -10.90
N LEU A 156 -5.18 -1.86 -11.11
CA LEU A 156 -5.89 -3.10 -11.41
C LEU A 156 -5.94 -3.35 -12.92
N VAL A 157 -5.83 -4.61 -13.32
CA VAL A 157 -6.11 -5.04 -14.68
C VAL A 157 -7.48 -5.73 -14.74
N GLU A 158 -8.17 -5.58 -15.86
CA GLU A 158 -9.46 -6.22 -16.08
C GLU A 158 -9.26 -7.64 -16.57
N LEU A 159 -9.86 -8.59 -15.84
CA LEU A 159 -9.80 -10.01 -16.12
C LEU A 159 -11.24 -10.53 -16.24
N GLU A 160 -11.55 -11.18 -17.35
CA GLU A 160 -12.84 -11.83 -17.54
C GLU A 160 -12.83 -13.23 -16.90
N THR A 161 -11.74 -13.96 -17.12
CA THR A 161 -11.52 -15.30 -16.59
C THR A 161 -10.12 -15.40 -16.01
N LEU A 162 -9.95 -16.26 -15.01
CA LEU A 162 -8.61 -16.47 -14.44
C LEU A 162 -7.87 -17.60 -15.21
N PHE A 163 -6.57 -17.44 -15.36
CA PHE A 163 -5.69 -18.46 -15.97
C PHE A 163 -5.88 -19.84 -15.35
N SER A 164 -6.22 -19.90 -14.06
CA SER A 164 -6.53 -21.14 -13.35
C SER A 164 -7.81 -21.83 -13.84
N GLU A 165 -8.64 -21.15 -14.62
CA GLU A 165 -9.91 -21.67 -15.15
C GLU A 165 -9.75 -22.37 -16.51
N ALA A 166 -8.67 -22.06 -17.25
CA ALA A 166 -8.40 -22.68 -18.56
C ALA A 166 -8.26 -24.21 -18.48
N GLY A 167 -7.78 -24.73 -17.35
CA GLY A 167 -7.64 -26.17 -17.10
C GLY A 167 -8.85 -26.85 -16.46
N ARG A 168 -9.98 -26.15 -16.30
CA ARG A 168 -11.14 -26.66 -15.52
C ARG A 168 -11.78 -27.93 -16.07
N ARG A 169 -11.74 -28.24 -17.37
CA ARG A 169 -12.28 -29.49 -17.91
C ARG A 169 -11.56 -30.74 -17.36
N GLY A 170 -10.25 -30.62 -17.06
CA GLY A 170 -9.51 -31.64 -16.32
C GLY A 170 -9.68 -31.55 -14.79
N ALA A 171 -9.91 -30.32 -14.27
CA ALA A 171 -10.04 -30.05 -12.86
C ALA A 171 -11.40 -30.43 -12.25
N ASP A 172 -12.46 -30.51 -13.05
CA ASP A 172 -13.78 -31.00 -12.56
C ASP A 172 -13.72 -32.44 -12.10
N GLY A 173 -12.98 -33.32 -12.82
CA GLY A 173 -12.69 -34.65 -12.36
C GLY A 173 -11.86 -34.69 -11.07
N ARG A 174 -10.86 -33.82 -10.96
CA ARG A 174 -10.02 -33.68 -9.77
C ARG A 174 -10.78 -33.03 -8.60
N ARG A 175 -11.68 -32.08 -8.87
CA ARG A 175 -12.61 -31.51 -7.88
C ARG A 175 -13.55 -32.55 -7.31
N LEU A 176 -14.07 -33.43 -8.16
CA LEU A 176 -14.91 -34.59 -7.77
C LEU A 176 -14.11 -35.59 -6.92
N LEU A 177 -12.86 -35.85 -7.28
CA LEU A 177 -11.96 -36.73 -6.52
C LEU A 177 -11.57 -36.10 -5.18
N LEU A 178 -11.21 -34.79 -5.15
CA LEU A 178 -10.91 -34.06 -3.92
C LEU A 178 -12.16 -33.93 -3.03
N ARG A 179 -13.35 -33.77 -3.61
CA ARG A 179 -14.62 -33.85 -2.86
C ARG A 179 -14.88 -35.24 -2.28
N ARG A 180 -14.40 -36.33 -2.91
CA ARG A 180 -14.54 -37.68 -2.41
C ARG A 180 -13.49 -38.05 -1.35
N THR A 181 -12.27 -37.56 -1.49
CA THR A 181 -11.16 -37.76 -0.52
C THR A 181 -11.20 -36.80 0.64
N ALA A 182 -11.66 -35.57 0.48
CA ALA A 182 -12.01 -34.68 1.56
C ALA A 182 -13.36 -35.12 2.17
N GLY A 183 -13.38 -36.31 2.70
CA GLY A 183 -14.42 -36.70 3.64
C GLY A 183 -14.48 -35.64 4.73
N PHE A 184 -15.68 -35.18 5.01
CA PHE A 184 -16.02 -34.24 6.08
C PHE A 184 -14.96 -34.23 7.17
N ASP A 185 -14.15 -33.17 7.24
CA ASP A 185 -13.19 -33.03 8.31
C ASP A 185 -13.96 -32.99 9.63
N PHE A 186 -13.71 -34.01 10.40
CA PHE A 186 -14.31 -34.30 11.67
C PHE A 186 -13.68 -33.34 12.71
N HIS A 187 -14.32 -32.20 12.94
CA HIS A 187 -13.75 -31.19 13.83
C HIS A 187 -14.00 -31.54 15.28
N SER A 188 -15.23 -31.89 15.65
CA SER A 188 -15.58 -32.25 17.02
C SER A 188 -16.86 -33.06 17.06
N VAL A 189 -17.15 -33.65 18.23
CA VAL A 189 -18.41 -34.32 18.53
C VAL A 189 -19.02 -33.59 19.71
N ARG A 190 -20.16 -32.98 19.49
CA ARG A 190 -20.96 -32.37 20.58
C ARG A 190 -22.20 -33.21 20.91
N GLU A 191 -22.84 -32.93 22.00
CA GLU A 191 -24.09 -33.53 22.34
C GLU A 191 -25.22 -33.12 21.40
N TYR A 192 -26.11 -34.05 21.10
CA TYR A 192 -27.29 -33.83 20.27
C TYR A 192 -28.26 -32.87 20.92
N GLU A 193 -28.71 -31.88 20.21
CA GLU A 193 -29.81 -30.99 20.60
C GLU A 193 -31.12 -31.39 19.88
N GLN A 194 -32.23 -31.27 20.61
CA GLN A 194 -33.55 -31.63 20.06
C GLN A 194 -33.89 -30.81 18.80
N GLY A 195 -34.14 -31.51 17.69
CA GLY A 195 -34.45 -30.88 16.40
C GLY A 195 -33.37 -31.07 15.35
N GLU A 196 -32.21 -31.60 15.68
CA GLU A 196 -31.16 -31.90 14.75
C GLU A 196 -31.36 -33.17 13.93
N SER A 197 -30.78 -33.23 12.74
CA SER A 197 -30.90 -34.38 11.87
C SER A 197 -30.11 -35.58 12.41
N LEU A 198 -30.78 -36.70 12.67
CA LEU A 198 -30.17 -37.96 13.08
C LEU A 198 -29.15 -38.52 12.11
N ARG A 199 -29.11 -38.02 10.85
CA ARG A 199 -28.10 -38.40 9.84
C ARG A 199 -26.71 -37.91 10.21
N ARG A 200 -26.61 -36.92 11.11
CA ARG A 200 -25.35 -36.35 11.62
C ARG A 200 -24.82 -37.07 12.87
N VAL A 201 -25.53 -38.04 13.41
CA VAL A 201 -25.10 -38.75 14.61
C VAL A 201 -23.82 -39.55 14.34
N HIS A 202 -22.84 -39.37 15.22
CA HIS A 202 -21.60 -40.13 15.23
C HIS A 202 -21.75 -41.40 16.05
N TRP A 203 -22.26 -42.44 15.45
CA TRP A 203 -22.60 -43.69 16.10
C TRP A 203 -21.47 -44.32 16.96
N PRO A 204 -20.18 -44.32 16.50
CA PRO A 204 -19.09 -44.85 17.33
C PRO A 204 -18.89 -44.14 18.66
N THR A 205 -19.04 -42.79 18.72
CA THR A 205 -18.88 -42.01 19.93
C THR A 205 -20.16 -42.11 20.80
N THR A 206 -21.33 -42.11 20.17
CA THR A 206 -22.61 -42.34 20.79
C THR A 206 -22.61 -43.68 21.57
N ALA A 207 -22.13 -44.72 20.93
CA ALA A 207 -22.03 -46.06 21.54
C ALA A 207 -21.05 -46.10 22.73
N ARG A 208 -19.99 -45.29 22.71
CA ARG A 208 -19.01 -45.25 23.82
C ARG A 208 -19.45 -44.37 24.97
N ARG A 209 -20.22 -43.29 24.72
CA ARG A 209 -20.63 -42.33 25.73
C ARG A 209 -22.05 -42.56 26.24
N GLY A 210 -22.85 -43.39 25.58
CA GLY A 210 -24.24 -43.64 25.96
C GLY A 210 -25.18 -42.43 25.73
N GLN A 211 -24.71 -41.37 25.10
CA GLN A 211 -25.46 -40.16 24.78
C GLN A 211 -25.37 -39.90 23.28
N LEU A 212 -26.46 -39.42 22.66
CA LEU A 212 -26.47 -39.08 21.23
C LEU A 212 -25.45 -37.96 20.96
N MET A 213 -24.48 -38.28 20.14
CA MET A 213 -23.40 -37.38 19.78
C MET A 213 -23.50 -37.03 18.27
N VAL A 214 -23.47 -35.74 17.93
CA VAL A 214 -23.56 -35.26 16.57
C VAL A 214 -22.18 -34.82 16.08
N LYS A 215 -21.87 -35.16 14.83
CA LYS A 215 -20.68 -34.65 14.16
C LYS A 215 -20.84 -33.14 13.96
N GLU A 216 -20.03 -32.38 14.58
CA GLU A 216 -19.84 -30.97 14.28
C GLU A 216 -18.96 -30.90 13.02
N LEU A 217 -19.63 -30.60 11.92
CA LEU A 217 -18.95 -30.37 10.66
C LEU A 217 -18.46 -28.94 10.70
N ASP A 218 -17.15 -28.75 10.54
CA ASP A 218 -16.63 -27.41 10.32
C ASP A 218 -17.25 -26.89 9.01
N ASP A 219 -18.12 -25.90 9.11
CA ASP A 219 -18.59 -25.11 7.98
C ASP A 219 -17.46 -24.16 7.49
N ALA A 220 -16.25 -24.73 7.34
CA ALA A 220 -15.21 -24.02 6.60
C ALA A 220 -15.78 -23.82 5.19
N PRO A 221 -16.01 -22.59 4.74
CA PRO A 221 -16.64 -22.33 3.48
C PRO A 221 -15.74 -22.89 2.38
N ARG A 222 -16.10 -24.03 1.82
CA ARG A 222 -15.37 -24.75 0.73
C ARG A 222 -15.23 -23.89 -0.52
N ASP A 223 -15.92 -22.78 -0.57
CA ASP A 223 -15.84 -21.76 -1.62
C ASP A 223 -14.90 -20.60 -1.27
N ALA A 224 -14.24 -20.64 -0.10
CA ALA A 224 -13.27 -19.63 0.26
C ALA A 224 -11.99 -19.78 -0.57
N VAL A 225 -11.52 -18.67 -1.07
CA VAL A 225 -10.25 -18.54 -1.80
C VAL A 225 -9.25 -17.82 -0.92
N VAL A 226 -8.01 -18.28 -0.89
CA VAL A 226 -6.92 -17.54 -0.28
C VAL A 226 -5.92 -17.15 -1.34
N VAL A 227 -5.66 -15.84 -1.42
CA VAL A 227 -4.58 -15.29 -2.25
C VAL A 227 -3.40 -15.00 -1.34
N VAL A 228 -2.32 -15.73 -1.52
CA VAL A 228 -1.07 -15.55 -0.77
C VAL A 228 -0.11 -14.73 -1.60
N LEU A 229 0.27 -13.56 -1.09
CA LEU A 229 1.30 -12.72 -1.67
C LEU A 229 2.61 -12.95 -0.91
N ASP A 230 3.60 -13.42 -1.64
CA ASP A 230 4.94 -13.57 -1.12
C ASP A 230 5.68 -12.23 -1.11
N CYS A 231 6.12 -11.82 0.07
CA CYS A 231 6.84 -10.57 0.31
C CYS A 231 8.35 -10.77 0.49
N ASP A 232 8.92 -11.87 -0.01
CA ASP A 232 10.36 -12.13 0.10
C ASP A 232 11.17 -11.02 -0.61
N PRO A 233 12.04 -10.28 0.13
CA PRO A 233 12.83 -9.21 -0.45
C PRO A 233 13.80 -9.69 -1.54
N SER A 234 14.21 -10.96 -1.54
CA SER A 234 15.08 -11.52 -2.57
C SER A 234 14.43 -11.59 -3.96
N GLY A 235 13.10 -11.62 -3.98
CA GLY A 235 12.29 -11.56 -5.21
C GLY A 235 11.93 -10.16 -5.67
N ALA A 236 12.25 -9.12 -4.90
CA ALA A 236 11.96 -7.73 -5.23
C ALA A 236 13.08 -7.12 -6.08
N VAL A 237 12.89 -7.09 -7.39
CA VAL A 237 13.87 -6.62 -8.38
C VAL A 237 13.27 -5.51 -9.22
N GLY A 238 14.09 -4.52 -9.60
CA GLY A 238 13.65 -3.34 -10.33
C GLY A 238 13.27 -2.17 -9.41
N ALA A 239 12.85 -1.06 -10.01
CA ALA A 239 12.44 0.14 -9.28
C ALA A 239 10.93 0.37 -9.40
N PRO A 240 10.26 0.85 -8.34
CA PRO A 240 8.86 1.27 -8.44
C PRO A 240 8.66 2.36 -9.52
N PRO A 241 7.54 2.34 -10.26
CA PRO A 241 6.38 1.48 -10.09
C PRO A 241 6.47 0.12 -10.80
N ASP A 242 7.53 -0.13 -11.56
CA ASP A 242 7.63 -1.28 -12.47
C ASP A 242 8.58 -2.37 -11.94
N SER A 243 8.64 -2.56 -10.63
CA SER A 243 9.37 -3.67 -10.00
C SER A 243 8.61 -5.00 -10.11
N SER A 244 9.33 -6.11 -9.94
CA SER A 244 8.73 -7.44 -9.84
C SER A 244 7.71 -7.52 -8.69
N PHE A 245 8.02 -6.88 -7.56
CA PHE A 245 7.12 -6.87 -6.42
C PHE A 245 5.87 -6.03 -6.65
N ASP A 246 5.98 -4.86 -7.30
CA ASP A 246 4.80 -4.07 -7.68
C ASP A 246 3.91 -4.82 -8.66
N THR A 247 4.51 -5.58 -9.58
CA THR A 247 3.78 -6.46 -10.51
C THR A 247 3.07 -7.60 -9.78
N ALA A 248 3.72 -8.22 -8.79
CA ALA A 248 3.09 -9.23 -7.94
C ALA A 248 1.88 -8.67 -7.17
N VAL A 249 2.01 -7.47 -6.62
CA VAL A 249 0.91 -6.79 -5.91
C VAL A 249 -0.24 -6.47 -6.87
N ARG A 250 0.03 -5.97 -8.08
CA ARG A 250 -1.01 -5.72 -9.11
C ARG A 250 -1.74 -7.01 -9.49
N ALA A 251 -1.00 -8.12 -9.62
CA ALA A 251 -1.58 -9.44 -9.91
C ALA A 251 -2.50 -9.89 -8.77
N ALA A 252 -2.04 -9.85 -7.53
CA ALA A 252 -2.83 -10.23 -6.35
C ALA A 252 -4.11 -9.37 -6.23
N ALA A 253 -3.99 -8.04 -6.39
CA ALA A 253 -5.11 -7.12 -6.34
C ALA A 253 -6.15 -7.41 -7.44
N SER A 254 -5.70 -7.66 -8.68
CA SER A 254 -6.58 -7.94 -9.82
C SER A 254 -7.30 -9.28 -9.65
N ILE A 255 -6.63 -10.31 -9.14
CA ILE A 255 -7.23 -11.61 -8.83
C ILE A 255 -8.27 -11.48 -7.72
N LEU A 256 -7.96 -10.78 -6.64
CA LEU A 256 -8.92 -10.51 -5.55
C LEU A 256 -10.17 -9.78 -6.06
N ARG A 257 -10.00 -8.81 -6.98
CA ARG A 257 -11.13 -8.11 -7.61
C ARG A 257 -12.06 -9.07 -8.34
N VAL A 258 -11.52 -10.04 -9.07
CA VAL A 258 -12.35 -11.04 -9.78
C VAL A 258 -13.19 -11.85 -8.80
N TYR A 259 -12.59 -12.30 -7.70
CA TYR A 259 -13.34 -13.06 -6.69
C TYR A 259 -14.39 -12.20 -5.97
N ALA A 260 -14.03 -10.97 -5.61
CA ALA A 260 -14.97 -10.02 -5.00
C ALA A 260 -16.15 -9.69 -5.94
N ALA A 261 -15.89 -9.45 -7.23
CA ALA A 261 -16.92 -9.19 -8.24
C ALA A 261 -17.85 -10.39 -8.46
N ARG A 262 -17.37 -11.61 -8.24
CA ARG A 262 -18.15 -12.85 -8.32
C ARG A 262 -18.88 -13.22 -7.01
N GLY A 263 -18.81 -12.36 -5.99
CA GLY A 263 -19.41 -12.61 -4.68
C GLY A 263 -18.78 -13.79 -3.93
N ARG A 264 -17.56 -14.19 -4.27
CA ARG A 264 -16.83 -15.25 -3.57
C ARG A 264 -16.05 -14.68 -2.41
N ARG A 265 -16.07 -15.36 -1.27
CA ARG A 265 -15.20 -15.03 -0.13
C ARG A 265 -13.74 -15.25 -0.54
N ALA A 266 -12.93 -14.23 -0.38
CA ALA A 266 -11.49 -14.29 -0.61
C ALA A 266 -10.76 -13.73 0.62
N THR A 267 -9.60 -14.29 0.93
CA THR A 267 -8.72 -13.78 1.98
C THR A 267 -7.37 -13.47 1.35
N LEU A 268 -6.88 -12.25 1.55
CA LEU A 268 -5.51 -11.88 1.25
C LEU A 268 -4.61 -12.28 2.42
N VAL A 269 -3.53 -12.97 2.14
CA VAL A 269 -2.46 -13.27 3.10
C VAL A 269 -1.16 -12.75 2.53
N ALA A 270 -0.59 -11.70 3.11
CA ALA A 270 0.75 -11.23 2.78
C ALA A 270 1.75 -11.82 3.80
N THR A 271 2.88 -12.33 3.31
CA THR A 271 3.92 -12.91 4.20
C THR A 271 4.73 -11.84 4.94
N GLY A 272 4.53 -10.57 4.59
CA GLY A 272 5.14 -9.38 5.21
C GLY A 272 4.17 -8.57 6.06
N SER A 273 4.41 -7.27 6.13
CA SER A 273 3.65 -6.29 6.93
C SER A 273 2.18 -6.15 6.54
N GLY A 274 1.77 -6.63 5.35
CA GLY A 274 0.39 -6.55 4.86
C GLY A 274 -0.63 -7.42 5.64
N GLY A 275 -0.16 -8.42 6.39
CA GLY A 275 -0.99 -9.24 7.26
C GLY A 275 -2.04 -10.09 6.54
N VAL A 276 -3.18 -10.27 7.19
CA VAL A 276 -4.34 -11.05 6.68
C VAL A 276 -5.54 -10.12 6.58
N VAL A 277 -6.17 -10.09 5.41
CA VAL A 277 -7.37 -9.29 5.14
C VAL A 277 -8.44 -10.16 4.49
N ASP A 278 -9.60 -10.23 5.11
CA ASP A 278 -10.76 -10.94 4.57
C ASP A 278 -11.56 -10.04 3.63
N VAL A 279 -11.89 -10.57 2.47
CA VAL A 279 -12.67 -9.89 1.42
C VAL A 279 -13.98 -10.65 1.24
N CYS A 280 -14.98 -10.27 2.01
CA CYS A 280 -16.31 -10.88 1.97
C CYS A 280 -17.35 -10.02 1.24
N SER A 281 -17.03 -8.75 1.03
CA SER A 281 -17.90 -7.76 0.37
C SER A 281 -17.10 -6.81 -0.52
N PRO A 282 -17.76 -6.05 -1.40
CA PRO A 282 -17.10 -4.98 -2.15
C PRO A 282 -16.44 -3.90 -1.28
N THR A 283 -16.96 -3.68 -0.06
CA THR A 283 -16.39 -2.72 0.89
C THR A 283 -15.05 -3.24 1.43
N ASP A 284 -15.00 -4.53 1.81
CA ASP A 284 -13.80 -5.18 2.33
C ASP A 284 -12.69 -5.25 1.27
N PHE A 285 -13.06 -5.23 -0.03
CA PHE A 285 -12.09 -5.12 -1.11
C PHE A 285 -11.31 -3.80 -1.06
N GLY A 286 -11.95 -2.71 -0.58
CA GLY A 286 -11.26 -1.44 -0.30
C GLY A 286 -10.16 -1.61 0.73
N ASP A 287 -10.43 -2.31 1.83
CA ASP A 287 -9.46 -2.59 2.89
C ASP A 287 -8.29 -3.44 2.37
N ALA A 288 -8.57 -4.40 1.48
CA ALA A 288 -7.52 -5.18 0.83
C ALA A 288 -6.64 -4.32 -0.10
N LEU A 289 -7.23 -3.35 -0.82
CA LEU A 289 -6.46 -2.39 -1.61
C LEU A 289 -5.59 -1.48 -0.74
N ASP A 290 -6.11 -1.05 0.41
CA ASP A 290 -5.37 -0.26 1.39
C ASP A 290 -4.17 -1.03 1.96
N ALA A 291 -4.37 -2.32 2.27
CA ALA A 291 -3.30 -3.22 2.71
C ALA A 291 -2.27 -3.43 1.59
N LEU A 292 -2.72 -3.72 0.36
CA LEU A 292 -1.85 -3.91 -0.80
C LEU A 292 -1.11 -2.63 -1.22
N ALA A 293 -1.68 -1.45 -0.95
CA ALA A 293 -0.96 -0.20 -1.14
C ALA A 293 0.20 -0.06 -0.15
N ALA A 294 -0.01 -0.49 1.10
CA ALA A 294 0.96 -0.34 2.17
C ALA A 294 2.02 -1.46 2.23
N VAL A 295 1.74 -2.63 1.62
CA VAL A 295 2.64 -3.79 1.69
C VAL A 295 3.99 -3.52 1.04
N GLU A 296 5.05 -3.96 1.72
CA GLU A 296 6.44 -3.90 1.25
C GLU A 296 7.04 -5.30 1.13
N ALA A 297 8.19 -5.41 0.45
CA ALA A 297 8.93 -6.66 0.37
C ALA A 297 9.76 -6.83 1.65
N ASP A 298 9.07 -7.23 2.72
CA ASP A 298 9.60 -7.29 4.09
C ASP A 298 9.17 -8.58 4.80
N ALA A 299 9.18 -9.71 4.09
CA ALA A 299 8.64 -10.98 4.60
C ALA A 299 8.99 -11.25 6.07
N ALA A 300 7.97 -11.31 6.90
CA ALA A 300 8.08 -11.63 8.33
C ALA A 300 8.21 -13.14 8.57
N PHE A 301 7.79 -13.95 7.59
CA PHE A 301 7.87 -15.40 7.63
C PHE A 301 7.92 -15.98 6.22
N PRO A 302 8.53 -17.18 6.02
CA PRO A 302 8.65 -17.79 4.71
C PRO A 302 7.30 -18.25 4.16
N LEU A 303 7.15 -18.27 2.84
CA LEU A 303 5.95 -18.69 2.12
C LEU A 303 5.49 -20.09 2.58
N ALA A 304 6.41 -21.02 2.80
CA ALA A 304 6.11 -22.37 3.29
C ALA A 304 5.29 -22.37 4.59
N ARG A 305 5.53 -21.42 5.48
CA ARG A 305 4.77 -21.29 6.74
C ARG A 305 3.33 -20.82 6.49
N ALA A 306 3.13 -19.90 5.55
CA ALA A 306 1.79 -19.46 5.16
C ALA A 306 0.94 -20.61 4.62
N LEU A 307 1.57 -21.59 3.96
CA LEU A 307 0.91 -22.75 3.33
C LEU A 307 0.71 -23.94 4.27
N GLY A 308 1.66 -24.18 5.18
CA GLY A 308 1.72 -25.41 5.98
C GLY A 308 1.18 -25.31 7.40
N HIS A 309 0.96 -24.10 7.93
CA HIS A 309 0.50 -23.95 9.29
C HIS A 309 -0.99 -24.27 9.42
N GLU A 310 -1.37 -25.20 10.30
CA GLU A 310 -2.77 -25.68 10.47
C GLU A 310 -3.78 -24.57 10.76
N GLN A 311 -3.36 -23.52 11.46
CA GLN A 311 -4.20 -22.36 11.80
C GLN A 311 -4.19 -21.26 10.73
N ALA A 312 -3.33 -21.37 9.70
CA ALA A 312 -3.29 -20.39 8.63
C ALA A 312 -4.59 -20.42 7.79
N PRO A 313 -5.10 -19.27 7.33
CA PRO A 313 -6.26 -19.23 6.44
C PRO A 313 -6.11 -20.15 5.23
N ALA A 314 -4.88 -20.24 4.69
CA ALA A 314 -4.53 -21.13 3.59
C ALA A 314 -4.81 -22.61 3.90
N ALA A 315 -4.73 -23.06 5.14
CA ALA A 315 -5.00 -24.45 5.51
C ALA A 315 -6.47 -24.85 5.34
N ARG A 316 -7.39 -23.90 5.46
CA ARG A 316 -8.84 -24.09 5.42
C ARG A 316 -9.46 -23.76 4.06
N ALA A 317 -8.71 -23.14 3.15
CA ALA A 317 -9.21 -22.71 1.85
C ALA A 317 -9.45 -23.92 0.91
N GLY A 318 -10.53 -23.86 0.13
CA GLY A 318 -10.79 -24.79 -0.96
C GLY A 318 -9.96 -24.50 -2.20
N GLU A 319 -9.60 -23.23 -2.38
CA GLU A 319 -8.79 -22.74 -3.50
C GLU A 319 -7.70 -21.81 -2.99
N LEU A 320 -6.49 -21.97 -3.52
CA LEU A 320 -5.30 -21.23 -3.12
C LEU A 320 -4.63 -20.65 -4.36
N VAL A 321 -4.41 -19.35 -4.34
CA VAL A 321 -3.66 -18.65 -5.38
C VAL A 321 -2.36 -18.13 -4.77
N LEU A 322 -1.22 -18.60 -5.25
CA LEU A 322 0.10 -18.14 -4.80
C LEU A 322 0.63 -17.12 -5.78
N VAL A 323 1.04 -15.97 -5.28
CA VAL A 323 1.73 -14.94 -6.07
C VAL A 323 3.13 -14.79 -5.50
N THR A 324 4.14 -15.24 -6.24
CA THR A 324 5.52 -15.27 -5.76
C THR A 324 6.52 -15.01 -6.88
N SER A 325 7.67 -14.47 -6.53
CA SER A 325 8.86 -14.37 -7.38
C SER A 325 10.02 -15.25 -6.89
N THR A 326 9.82 -15.96 -5.77
CA THR A 326 10.81 -16.88 -5.19
C THR A 326 10.17 -18.24 -4.93
N LEU A 327 10.90 -19.30 -5.21
CA LEU A 327 10.40 -20.67 -4.99
C LEU A 327 11.54 -21.53 -4.49
N ASP A 328 11.80 -21.43 -3.19
CA ASP A 328 12.76 -22.31 -2.52
C ASP A 328 12.23 -23.74 -2.39
N PRO A 329 13.08 -24.75 -2.15
CA PRO A 329 12.64 -26.15 -2.07
C PRO A 329 11.58 -26.41 -1.01
N THR A 330 11.56 -25.67 0.09
CA THR A 330 10.60 -25.83 1.19
C THR A 330 9.23 -25.30 0.77
N SER A 331 9.21 -24.09 0.18
CA SER A 331 7.99 -23.46 -0.35
C SER A 331 7.41 -24.27 -1.51
N LEU A 332 8.26 -24.84 -2.38
CA LEU A 332 7.83 -25.76 -3.44
C LEU A 332 7.18 -27.03 -2.86
N GLY A 333 7.80 -27.64 -1.86
CA GLY A 333 7.25 -28.82 -1.16
C GLY A 333 5.88 -28.51 -0.57
N ALA A 334 5.75 -27.41 0.18
CA ALA A 334 4.48 -26.97 0.77
C ALA A 334 3.40 -26.69 -0.29
N ALA A 335 3.77 -26.09 -1.43
CA ALA A 335 2.83 -25.85 -2.53
C ALA A 335 2.34 -27.16 -3.17
N LEU A 336 3.22 -28.14 -3.37
CA LEU A 336 2.86 -29.47 -3.89
C LEU A 336 1.96 -30.23 -2.91
N ASP A 337 2.29 -30.20 -1.61
CA ASP A 337 1.46 -30.79 -0.55
C ASP A 337 0.08 -30.14 -0.46
N ALA A 338 0.00 -28.83 -0.63
CA ALA A 338 -1.26 -28.13 -0.73
C ALA A 338 -2.04 -28.55 -1.97
N ALA A 339 -1.37 -28.68 -3.13
CA ALA A 339 -1.98 -29.08 -4.38
C ALA A 339 -2.53 -30.52 -4.37
N ALA A 340 -2.00 -31.39 -3.52
CA ALA A 340 -2.55 -32.72 -3.32
C ALA A 340 -3.93 -32.72 -2.62
N ARG A 341 -4.23 -31.67 -1.85
CA ARG A 341 -5.42 -31.58 -0.97
C ARG A 341 -6.46 -30.58 -1.44
N ARG A 342 -6.07 -29.57 -2.22
CA ARG A 342 -6.93 -28.45 -2.64
C ARG A 342 -6.55 -27.94 -4.02
N LEU A 343 -7.37 -27.04 -4.56
CA LEU A 343 -7.04 -26.38 -5.81
C LEU A 343 -5.94 -25.33 -5.53
N VAL A 344 -4.81 -25.45 -6.21
CA VAL A 344 -3.71 -24.51 -6.14
C VAL A 344 -3.44 -23.97 -7.52
N SER A 345 -3.20 -22.68 -7.63
CA SER A 345 -2.68 -22.01 -8.82
C SER A 345 -1.55 -21.07 -8.43
N VAL A 346 -0.61 -20.85 -9.34
CA VAL A 346 0.59 -20.05 -9.05
C VAL A 346 0.76 -18.95 -10.10
N VAL A 347 0.92 -17.73 -9.66
CA VAL A 347 1.42 -16.62 -10.46
C VAL A 347 2.92 -16.48 -10.13
N TRP A 348 3.73 -16.79 -11.10
CA TRP A 348 5.18 -16.66 -11.02
C TRP A 348 5.62 -15.36 -11.66
N VAL A 349 6.19 -14.45 -10.86
CA VAL A 349 6.80 -13.22 -11.38
C VAL A 349 8.29 -13.46 -11.56
N ASP A 350 8.75 -13.44 -12.80
CA ASP A 350 10.16 -13.71 -13.16
C ASP A 350 11.05 -12.51 -12.79
N ALA A 351 11.43 -12.44 -11.52
CA ALA A 351 12.22 -11.34 -10.98
C ALA A 351 13.51 -11.03 -11.78
N PRO A 352 14.29 -12.00 -12.29
CA PRO A 352 15.45 -11.72 -13.12
C PRO A 352 15.15 -10.87 -14.35
N SER A 353 13.98 -11.03 -14.99
CA SER A 353 13.60 -10.25 -16.17
C SER A 353 13.50 -8.74 -15.88
N PHE A 354 13.15 -8.36 -14.64
CA PHE A 354 13.07 -6.96 -14.20
C PHE A 354 14.46 -6.31 -13.99
N ALA A 355 15.53 -7.12 -14.00
CA ALA A 355 16.92 -6.66 -14.03
C ALA A 355 17.54 -6.77 -15.42
N GLY A 356 16.74 -7.03 -16.47
CA GLY A 356 17.24 -7.26 -17.82
C GLY A 356 18.05 -8.54 -17.98
N ARG A 357 17.91 -9.48 -17.05
CA ARG A 357 18.61 -10.78 -17.10
C ARG A 357 17.78 -11.80 -17.85
N PRO A 358 18.41 -12.72 -18.59
CA PRO A 358 17.69 -13.74 -19.31
C PRO A 358 16.93 -14.68 -18.33
N THR A 359 15.71 -14.98 -18.72
CA THR A 359 14.87 -15.95 -18.00
C THR A 359 15.55 -17.32 -18.03
N ARG A 360 15.73 -17.93 -16.87
CA ARG A 360 16.20 -19.31 -16.73
C ARG A 360 15.04 -20.24 -16.42
N ALA A 361 15.10 -21.46 -16.95
CA ALA A 361 14.15 -22.49 -16.57
C ALA A 361 14.19 -22.70 -15.06
N VAL A 362 13.03 -22.57 -14.41
CA VAL A 362 12.88 -22.84 -12.96
C VAL A 362 12.33 -24.25 -12.80
N PRO A 363 13.15 -25.23 -12.39
CA PRO A 363 12.71 -26.64 -12.28
C PRO A 363 11.48 -26.83 -11.38
N GLY A 364 11.31 -25.96 -10.37
CA GLY A 364 10.14 -25.95 -9.49
C GLY A 364 8.83 -25.71 -10.24
N LEU A 365 8.81 -24.81 -11.22
CA LEU A 365 7.61 -24.53 -12.03
C LEU A 365 7.21 -25.74 -12.88
N LEU A 366 8.20 -26.43 -13.47
CA LEU A 366 7.94 -27.67 -14.22
C LEU A 366 7.34 -28.75 -13.33
N ARG A 367 7.81 -28.88 -12.09
CA ARG A 367 7.27 -29.83 -11.11
C ARG A 367 5.83 -29.48 -10.73
N LEU A 368 5.52 -28.19 -10.52
CA LEU A 368 4.16 -27.73 -10.26
C LEU A 368 3.24 -28.03 -11.45
N SER A 369 3.66 -27.70 -12.67
CA SER A 369 2.89 -27.98 -13.89
C SER A 369 2.67 -29.49 -14.09
N ALA A 370 3.69 -30.31 -13.86
CA ALA A 370 3.59 -31.78 -13.91
C ALA A 370 2.62 -32.32 -12.85
N ALA A 371 2.51 -31.65 -11.69
CA ALA A 371 1.51 -31.97 -10.67
C ALA A 371 0.10 -31.43 -11.03
N GLY A 372 -0.08 -30.82 -12.20
CA GLY A 372 -1.34 -30.26 -12.66
C GLY A 372 -1.73 -28.95 -11.98
N VAL A 373 -0.76 -28.21 -11.45
CA VAL A 373 -0.95 -26.86 -10.89
C VAL A 373 -0.89 -25.88 -12.05
N PRO A 374 -1.94 -25.07 -12.30
CA PRO A 374 -1.88 -23.96 -13.26
C PRO A 374 -0.83 -22.94 -12.85
N VAL A 375 0.04 -22.57 -13.78
CA VAL A 375 1.09 -21.58 -13.55
C VAL A 375 0.97 -20.49 -14.60
N ALA A 376 0.78 -19.24 -14.16
CA ALA A 376 0.94 -18.06 -15.00
C ALA A 376 2.34 -17.47 -14.77
N VAL A 377 3.06 -17.19 -15.84
CA VAL A 377 4.38 -16.57 -15.78
C VAL A 377 4.28 -15.13 -16.25
N VAL A 378 4.78 -14.20 -15.44
CA VAL A 378 4.77 -12.77 -15.73
C VAL A 378 6.21 -12.26 -15.75
N ARG A 379 6.61 -11.63 -16.86
CA ARG A 379 7.92 -11.04 -17.05
C ARG A 379 7.85 -9.52 -17.12
N SER A 380 9.00 -8.89 -17.04
CA SER A 380 9.09 -7.43 -17.24
C SER A 380 8.60 -7.07 -18.64
N GLY A 381 7.67 -6.12 -18.73
CA GLY A 381 7.09 -5.66 -19.98
C GLY A 381 5.89 -6.49 -20.48
N ASP A 382 5.57 -7.62 -19.87
CA ASP A 382 4.38 -8.40 -20.25
C ASP A 382 3.09 -7.63 -19.93
N ASP A 383 2.07 -7.83 -20.78
CA ASP A 383 0.71 -7.39 -20.42
C ASP A 383 0.14 -8.33 -19.35
N LEU A 384 0.03 -7.80 -18.14
CA LEU A 384 -0.46 -8.54 -16.98
C LEU A 384 -1.87 -9.12 -17.20
N ALA A 385 -2.72 -8.42 -17.94
CA ALA A 385 -4.05 -8.92 -18.25
C ALA A 385 -3.95 -10.19 -19.11
N SER A 386 -3.13 -10.19 -20.14
CA SER A 386 -2.94 -11.36 -21.01
C SER A 386 -2.31 -12.54 -20.28
N ALA A 387 -1.39 -12.29 -19.34
CA ALA A 387 -0.76 -13.37 -18.56
C ALA A 387 -1.71 -14.02 -17.54
N LEU A 388 -2.69 -13.28 -17.02
CA LEU A 388 -3.60 -13.77 -15.99
C LEU A 388 -4.98 -14.18 -16.50
N ASP A 389 -5.34 -13.86 -17.75
CA ASP A 389 -6.65 -14.18 -18.34
C ASP A 389 -6.58 -15.45 -19.17
N ALA A 390 -7.43 -16.44 -18.81
CA ALA A 390 -7.56 -17.70 -19.53
C ALA A 390 -8.14 -17.57 -20.94
N SER A 391 -8.87 -16.49 -21.23
CA SER A 391 -9.55 -16.29 -22.52
C SER A 391 -8.60 -15.74 -23.59
N ARG A 392 -7.45 -15.19 -23.19
CA ARG A 392 -6.45 -14.64 -24.10
C ARG A 392 -5.38 -15.71 -24.39
N PRO A 393 -5.30 -16.23 -25.61
CA PRO A 393 -4.24 -17.17 -25.94
C PRO A 393 -2.90 -16.46 -25.82
N GLU A 394 -1.94 -17.14 -25.19
CA GLU A 394 -0.54 -16.73 -25.16
C GLU A 394 -0.08 -16.49 -26.60
N VAL A 395 0.11 -15.25 -26.99
CA VAL A 395 0.86 -14.92 -28.22
C VAL A 395 2.29 -15.31 -27.90
N ALA A 396 2.63 -16.55 -28.20
CA ALA A 396 3.98 -17.05 -28.11
C ALA A 396 4.85 -16.17 -29.00
N ALA A 397 5.53 -15.20 -28.40
CA ALA A 397 6.63 -14.50 -29.04
C ALA A 397 7.80 -15.50 -29.19
N HIS A 398 7.72 -16.30 -30.27
CA HIS A 398 8.89 -16.98 -30.82
C HIS A 398 9.63 -15.95 -31.65
N GLY A 399 10.74 -15.47 -31.13
CA GLY A 399 11.71 -14.64 -31.80
C GLY A 399 13.07 -14.82 -31.10
#